data_ca0b982d9a7fd87228d3213c728e8f8a
#
_entry.id   ca0b982d9a7fd87228d3213c728e8f8a
#
_cell.length_a   1.000
_cell.length_b   1.000
_cell.length_c   1.000
_cell.angle_alpha   90.00
_cell.angle_beta   90.00
_cell.angle_gamma   90.00
#
_symmetry.space_group_name_H-M   'P 1'
#
loop_
_entity.id
_entity.type
_entity.pdbx_description
1 polymer ?
#
loop_
_entity_poly.entity_id
_entity_poly.type
_entity_poly.pdbx_seq_one_letter_code
_entity_poly.pdbx_strand_id
1 'polypeptide(L)'
;MGGAVMKIEIGKDFPQYFKPSYPDEFELFSHFETTAGIPTVLFAITTWKENGKPNVCFHSWSCFHGDKTAFFAVMGNLYQHTHTYANIQRDQCFCINFLPISSYDRLIDTINHNDLETDEFAVGDFTLSHAKTIRAPVIQETFINMEYTLKEKIGRAHV
;
A
#
# COMPACT_ATOMS: atom_id res chain seq x y z
N MET A 1 21.16 30.53 10.95
CA MET A 1 19.76 30.84 10.61
C MET A 1 18.94 29.65 11.06
N GLY A 2 18.22 29.76 12.18
CA GLY A 2 17.34 28.70 12.66
C GLY A 2 16.12 28.65 11.76
N GLY A 3 15.95 27.58 10.98
CA GLY A 3 14.72 27.34 10.24
C GLY A 3 13.56 27.23 11.24
N ALA A 4 12.51 28.00 11.05
CA ALA A 4 11.31 27.87 11.85
C ALA A 4 10.77 26.45 11.67
N VAL A 5 10.67 25.69 12.75
CA VAL A 5 9.96 24.41 12.74
C VAL A 5 8.50 24.75 12.51
N MET A 6 7.99 24.43 11.33
CA MET A 6 6.58 24.61 11.00
C MET A 6 5.79 23.54 11.76
N LYS A 7 5.13 23.95 12.83
CA LYS A 7 4.21 23.10 13.57
C LYS A 7 2.85 23.14 12.89
N ILE A 8 2.33 21.98 12.52
CA ILE A 8 0.98 21.85 12.01
C ILE A 8 0.05 21.51 13.17
N GLU A 9 -0.96 22.34 13.38
CA GLU A 9 -2.03 22.06 14.35
C GLU A 9 -3.24 21.50 13.63
N ILE A 10 -3.66 20.30 14.03
CA ILE A 10 -4.82 19.61 13.49
C ILE A 10 -5.92 19.65 14.54
N GLY A 11 -7.06 20.19 14.15
CA GLY A 11 -8.20 20.36 15.03
C GLY A 11 -9.51 20.00 14.33
N LYS A 12 -10.62 20.60 14.82
CA LYS A 12 -11.94 20.41 14.24
C LYS A 12 -12.12 21.07 12.88
N ASP A 13 -11.35 22.15 12.64
CA ASP A 13 -11.42 22.89 11.40
C ASP A 13 -10.40 22.37 10.41
N PHE A 14 -10.78 22.36 9.15
CA PHE A 14 -9.94 21.90 8.05
C PHE A 14 -8.77 22.85 7.86
N PRO A 15 -7.51 22.36 7.80
CA PRO A 15 -6.37 23.20 7.49
C PRO A 15 -6.50 23.81 6.08
N GLN A 16 -6.46 25.13 5.97
CA GLN A 16 -6.71 25.85 4.70
C GLN A 16 -5.68 25.57 3.60
N TYR A 17 -4.49 25.05 3.95
CA TYR A 17 -3.43 24.73 3.00
C TYR A 17 -3.47 23.29 2.52
N PHE A 18 -4.32 22.46 3.09
CA PHE A 18 -4.56 21.10 2.59
C PHE A 18 -5.79 21.14 1.67
N LYS A 19 -5.57 20.73 0.42
CA LYS A 19 -6.65 20.64 -0.57
C LYS A 19 -6.85 19.19 -0.96
N PRO A 20 -8.09 18.75 -1.18
CA PRO A 20 -8.34 17.42 -1.70
C PRO A 20 -7.73 17.27 -3.10
N SER A 21 -7.15 16.12 -3.37
CA SER A 21 -6.58 15.78 -4.68
C SER A 21 -7.68 15.40 -5.68
N TYR A 22 -8.82 14.95 -5.18
CA TYR A 22 -10.00 14.61 -5.95
C TYR A 22 -11.28 14.94 -5.16
N PRO A 23 -12.45 15.07 -5.81
CA PRO A 23 -13.72 15.30 -5.13
C PRO A 23 -13.98 14.21 -4.07
N ASP A 24 -14.53 14.63 -2.93
CA ASP A 24 -14.94 13.76 -1.82
C ASP A 24 -13.81 12.97 -1.13
N GLU A 25 -12.52 13.30 -1.40
CA GLU A 25 -11.37 12.65 -0.76
C GLU A 25 -11.53 12.61 0.77
N PHE A 26 -11.97 13.69 1.37
CA PHE A 26 -12.10 13.81 2.82
C PHE A 26 -13.39 13.22 3.38
N GLU A 27 -14.32 12.79 2.55
CA GLU A 27 -15.45 11.95 2.94
C GLU A 27 -15.03 10.48 3.04
N LEU A 28 -14.08 10.05 2.19
CA LEU A 28 -13.53 8.69 2.20
C LEU A 28 -12.45 8.50 3.26
N PHE A 29 -11.61 9.52 3.46
CA PHE A 29 -10.53 9.51 4.43
C PHE A 29 -10.77 10.62 5.45
N SER A 30 -10.53 10.34 6.74
CA SER A 30 -10.53 11.42 7.71
C SER A 30 -9.41 12.42 7.37
N HIS A 31 -9.66 13.70 7.61
CA HIS A 31 -8.62 14.70 7.40
C HIS A 31 -7.37 14.44 8.27
N PHE A 32 -7.51 13.71 9.35
CA PHE A 32 -6.39 13.29 10.19
C PHE A 32 -5.44 12.36 9.42
N GLU A 33 -5.96 11.37 8.72
CA GLU A 33 -5.16 10.42 7.92
C GLU A 33 -4.46 11.12 6.76
N THR A 34 -5.16 12.05 6.09
CA THR A 34 -4.66 12.70 4.88
C THR A 34 -3.75 13.88 5.19
N THR A 35 -4.06 14.65 6.24
CA THR A 35 -3.42 15.93 6.51
C THR A 35 -2.48 15.92 7.71
N ALA A 36 -2.56 14.94 8.60
CA ALA A 36 -1.68 14.85 9.75
C ALA A 36 -0.22 14.66 9.37
N GLY A 37 0.06 14.18 8.16
CA GLY A 37 1.41 13.96 7.67
C GLY A 37 2.19 12.99 8.55
N ILE A 38 1.49 11.99 9.14
CA ILE A 38 2.15 10.96 9.93
C ILE A 38 3.09 10.19 9.01
N PRO A 39 4.40 10.21 9.26
CA PRO A 39 5.34 9.49 8.44
C PRO A 39 5.04 7.99 8.46
N THR A 40 4.81 7.42 7.31
CA THR A 40 4.61 5.99 7.12
C THR A 40 5.57 5.46 6.06
N VAL A 41 5.90 4.17 6.15
CA VAL A 41 6.73 3.53 5.14
C VAL A 41 5.88 3.27 3.91
N LEU A 42 6.39 3.66 2.74
CA LEU A 42 5.75 3.39 1.45
C LEU A 42 6.29 2.08 0.86
N PHE A 43 5.39 1.25 0.35
CA PHE A 43 5.73 -0.04 -0.28
C PHE A 43 4.64 -0.47 -1.27
N ALA A 44 4.94 -1.49 -2.05
CA ALA A 44 3.97 -2.13 -2.92
C ALA A 44 3.56 -3.50 -2.38
N ILE A 45 2.26 -3.79 -2.38
CA ILE A 45 1.72 -5.13 -2.14
C ILE A 45 1.49 -5.77 -3.51
N THR A 46 2.04 -6.95 -3.73
CA THR A 46 1.85 -7.67 -4.98
C THR A 46 1.10 -8.98 -4.77
N THR A 47 0.16 -9.25 -5.67
CA THR A 47 -0.71 -10.43 -5.68
C THR A 47 -1.00 -10.86 -7.11
N TRP A 48 -1.49 -12.08 -7.32
CA TRP A 48 -2.05 -12.49 -8.60
C TRP A 48 -3.52 -12.13 -8.68
N LYS A 49 -3.97 -11.56 -9.80
CA LYS A 49 -5.39 -11.43 -10.13
C LYS A 49 -5.96 -12.80 -10.51
N GLU A 50 -7.29 -12.95 -10.50
CA GLU A 50 -7.95 -14.20 -10.86
C GLU A 50 -7.71 -14.63 -12.31
N ASN A 51 -7.48 -13.68 -13.21
CA ASN A 51 -7.12 -13.91 -14.60
C ASN A 51 -5.63 -14.20 -14.82
N GLY A 52 -4.83 -14.32 -13.75
CA GLY A 52 -3.40 -14.62 -13.79
C GLY A 52 -2.48 -13.43 -14.06
N LYS A 53 -3.03 -12.21 -14.25
CA LYS A 53 -2.21 -11.00 -14.36
C LYS A 53 -1.69 -10.56 -12.99
N PRO A 54 -0.51 -9.97 -12.91
CA PRO A 54 0.02 -9.46 -11.65
C PRO A 54 -0.64 -8.14 -11.27
N ASN A 55 -0.84 -7.94 -9.96
CA ASN A 55 -1.43 -6.76 -9.36
C ASN A 55 -0.41 -6.08 -8.44
N VAL A 56 -0.36 -4.77 -8.49
CA VAL A 56 0.49 -3.90 -7.65
C VAL A 56 -0.38 -2.90 -6.91
N CYS A 57 -0.39 -2.99 -5.58
CA CYS A 57 -1.08 -2.03 -4.73
C CYS A 57 -0.06 -1.14 -4.02
N PHE A 58 -0.01 0.14 -4.36
CA PHE A 58 0.81 1.10 -3.63
C PHE A 58 0.17 1.38 -2.26
N HIS A 59 0.90 1.19 -1.18
CA HIS A 59 0.35 1.17 0.17
C HIS A 59 1.29 1.79 1.21
N SER A 60 0.73 2.20 2.35
CA SER A 60 1.50 2.83 3.42
C SER A 60 1.05 2.48 4.83
N TRP A 61 -0.23 2.45 5.12
CA TRP A 61 -0.80 2.29 6.48
C TRP A 61 -0.52 0.93 7.08
N SER A 62 0.69 0.74 7.64
CA SER A 62 1.14 -0.55 8.14
C SER A 62 2.12 -0.44 9.28
N CYS A 63 2.10 -1.46 10.13
CA CYS A 63 3.10 -1.67 11.17
C CYS A 63 3.83 -2.97 10.90
N PHE A 64 5.15 -2.97 11.07
CA PHE A 64 6.01 -4.13 10.92
C PHE A 64 6.62 -4.48 12.27
N HIS A 65 6.59 -5.75 12.61
CA HIS A 65 7.21 -6.28 13.83
C HIS A 65 7.77 -7.66 13.56
N GLY A 66 8.84 -8.00 14.25
CA GLY A 66 9.44 -9.31 14.17
C GLY A 66 10.15 -9.70 15.45
N ASP A 67 10.26 -11.00 15.67
CA ASP A 67 11.03 -11.60 16.74
C ASP A 67 11.94 -12.72 16.19
N LYS A 68 12.47 -13.57 17.07
CA LYS A 68 13.34 -14.70 16.69
C LYS A 68 12.62 -15.78 15.90
N THR A 69 11.29 -15.79 15.90
CA THR A 69 10.48 -16.90 15.36
C THR A 69 9.70 -16.51 14.12
N ALA A 70 9.27 -15.24 14.01
CA ALA A 70 8.41 -14.80 12.93
C ALA A 70 8.50 -13.30 12.68
N PHE A 71 8.11 -12.90 11.47
CA PHE A 71 7.93 -11.49 11.08
C PHE A 71 6.44 -11.25 10.79
N PHE A 72 5.90 -10.16 11.34
CA PHE A 72 4.49 -9.82 11.23
C PHE A 72 4.33 -8.47 10.56
N ALA A 73 3.31 -8.35 9.72
CA ALA A 73 2.83 -7.06 9.21
C ALA A 73 1.33 -6.92 9.54
N VAL A 74 0.96 -5.78 10.09
CA VAL A 74 -0.45 -5.38 10.22
C VAL A 74 -0.70 -4.29 9.19
N MET A 75 -1.55 -4.57 8.21
CA MET A 75 -1.90 -3.62 7.17
C MET A 75 -3.26 -2.98 7.48
N GLY A 76 -3.26 -1.65 7.58
CA GLY A 76 -4.48 -0.86 7.71
C GLY A 76 -5.02 -0.44 6.33
N ASN A 77 -6.28 -0.04 6.28
CA ASN A 77 -6.94 0.55 5.11
C ASN A 77 -6.84 -0.24 3.79
N LEU A 78 -6.80 -1.58 3.87
CA LEU A 78 -6.93 -2.42 2.70
C LEU A 78 -8.43 -2.59 2.38
N TYR A 79 -8.93 -1.85 1.40
CA TYR A 79 -10.36 -1.79 1.09
C TYR A 79 -10.88 -3.08 0.47
N GLN A 80 -12.07 -3.51 0.92
CA GLN A 80 -12.69 -4.78 0.49
C GLN A 80 -13.06 -4.83 -0.98
N HIS A 81 -13.25 -3.69 -1.64
CA HIS A 81 -13.58 -3.61 -3.07
C HIS A 81 -12.35 -3.67 -3.99
N THR A 82 -11.14 -3.77 -3.44
CA THR A 82 -9.91 -3.80 -4.24
C THR A 82 -9.54 -5.20 -4.68
N HIS A 83 -8.88 -5.31 -5.83
CA HIS A 83 -8.31 -6.57 -6.31
C HIS A 83 -7.34 -7.17 -5.30
N THR A 84 -6.50 -6.34 -4.68
CA THR A 84 -5.54 -6.78 -3.66
C THR A 84 -6.21 -7.50 -2.50
N TYR A 85 -7.31 -6.94 -1.97
CA TYR A 85 -8.07 -7.58 -0.90
C TYR A 85 -8.65 -8.93 -1.36
N ALA A 86 -9.33 -8.95 -2.52
CA ALA A 86 -9.92 -10.17 -3.07
C ALA A 86 -8.87 -11.25 -3.32
N ASN A 87 -7.73 -10.88 -3.90
CA ASN A 87 -6.62 -11.78 -4.19
C ASN A 87 -6.02 -12.38 -2.91
N ILE A 88 -5.78 -11.55 -1.88
CA ILE A 88 -5.26 -12.03 -0.58
C ILE A 88 -6.26 -12.99 0.08
N GLN A 89 -7.57 -12.71 0.01
CA GLN A 89 -8.59 -13.61 0.55
C GLN A 89 -8.63 -14.95 -0.20
N ARG A 90 -8.44 -14.94 -1.50
CA ARG A 90 -8.44 -16.16 -2.33
C ARG A 90 -7.17 -16.99 -2.14
N ASP A 91 -6.00 -16.34 -2.26
CA ASP A 91 -4.71 -17.02 -2.36
C ASP A 91 -4.02 -17.18 -1.00
N GLN A 92 -4.50 -16.49 0.03
CA GLN A 92 -3.99 -16.51 1.41
C GLN A 92 -2.51 -16.10 1.53
N CYS A 93 -1.97 -15.44 0.51
CA CYS A 93 -0.58 -14.99 0.49
C CYS A 93 -0.39 -13.74 -0.40
N PHE A 94 0.70 -13.02 -0.16
CA PHE A 94 1.09 -11.81 -0.89
C PHE A 94 2.55 -11.47 -0.61
N CYS A 95 3.17 -10.63 -1.44
CA CYS A 95 4.47 -10.05 -1.17
C CYS A 95 4.35 -8.56 -0.82
N ILE A 96 5.22 -8.10 0.07
CA ILE A 96 5.49 -6.69 0.32
C ILE A 96 6.83 -6.36 -0.31
N ASN A 97 6.86 -5.30 -1.11
CA ASN A 97 8.00 -4.89 -1.92
C ASN A 97 8.39 -3.46 -1.56
N PHE A 98 9.59 -3.26 -1.04
CA PHE A 98 10.15 -1.94 -0.75
C PHE A 98 11.02 -1.49 -1.92
N LEU A 99 10.61 -0.39 -2.55
CA LEU A 99 11.24 0.15 -3.74
C LEU A 99 12.00 1.45 -3.43
N PRO A 100 13.03 1.77 -4.23
CA PRO A 100 13.69 3.06 -4.14
C PRO A 100 12.72 4.20 -4.53
N ILE A 101 12.96 5.39 -4.00
CA ILE A 101 12.12 6.57 -4.26
C ILE A 101 11.98 6.88 -5.76
N SER A 102 12.97 6.51 -6.57
CA SER A 102 12.93 6.64 -8.03
C SER A 102 11.82 5.84 -8.71
N SER A 103 11.20 4.88 -8.01
CA SER A 103 10.08 4.09 -8.52
C SER A 103 8.72 4.68 -8.14
N TYR A 104 8.68 5.82 -7.47
CA TYR A 104 7.45 6.41 -6.94
C TYR A 104 6.43 6.74 -8.03
N ASP A 105 6.85 7.43 -9.10
CA ASP A 105 5.96 7.79 -10.20
C ASP A 105 5.40 6.55 -10.89
N ARG A 106 6.20 5.51 -11.06
CA ARG A 106 5.81 4.22 -11.63
C ARG A 106 4.72 3.53 -10.78
N LEU A 107 4.81 3.63 -9.44
CA LEU A 107 3.79 3.12 -8.53
C LEU A 107 2.49 3.93 -8.61
N ILE A 108 2.57 5.25 -8.80
CA ILE A 108 1.38 6.09 -9.00
C ILE A 108 0.65 5.69 -10.28
N ASP A 109 1.37 5.42 -11.36
CA ASP A 109 0.77 5.00 -12.63
C ASP A 109 -0.05 3.71 -12.47
N THR A 110 0.38 2.77 -11.61
CA THR A 110 -0.40 1.55 -11.34
C THR A 110 -1.74 1.83 -10.66
N ILE A 111 -1.84 2.89 -9.85
CA ILE A 111 -3.11 3.28 -9.21
C ILE A 111 -4.14 3.73 -10.25
N ASN A 112 -3.67 4.45 -11.28
CA ASN A 112 -4.54 5.02 -12.32
C ASN A 112 -5.04 3.95 -13.31
N HIS A 113 -4.42 2.79 -13.36
CA HIS A 113 -4.69 1.72 -14.33
C HIS A 113 -4.83 0.36 -13.63
N ASN A 114 -5.82 0.24 -12.75
CA ASN A 114 -5.97 -0.91 -11.84
C ASN A 114 -7.18 -1.80 -12.14
N ASP A 115 -7.73 -1.80 -13.35
CA ASP A 115 -8.81 -2.72 -13.72
C ASP A 115 -8.32 -4.18 -13.79
N LEU A 116 -9.27 -5.13 -13.86
CA LEU A 116 -8.97 -6.56 -13.86
C LEU A 116 -8.08 -6.97 -15.04
N GLU A 117 -8.32 -6.39 -16.21
CA GLU A 117 -7.61 -6.75 -17.46
C GLU A 117 -6.24 -6.07 -17.60
N THR A 118 -5.91 -5.12 -16.74
CA THR A 118 -4.63 -4.43 -16.79
C THR A 118 -3.52 -5.29 -16.16
N ASP A 119 -2.39 -5.38 -16.84
CA ASP A 119 -1.14 -5.86 -16.27
C ASP A 119 -0.42 -4.69 -15.60
N GLU A 120 -0.52 -4.60 -14.28
CA GLU A 120 0.03 -3.46 -13.53
C GLU A 120 1.56 -3.47 -13.47
N PHE A 121 2.20 -4.63 -13.67
CA PHE A 121 3.66 -4.67 -13.83
C PHE A 121 4.08 -4.01 -15.15
N ALA A 122 3.36 -4.28 -16.23
CA ALA A 122 3.62 -3.62 -17.51
C ALA A 122 3.35 -2.11 -17.45
N VAL A 123 2.28 -1.67 -16.77
CA VAL A 123 1.98 -0.24 -16.56
C VAL A 123 3.10 0.46 -15.80
N GLY A 124 3.55 -0.12 -14.70
CA GLY A 124 4.64 0.42 -13.89
C GLY A 124 6.04 0.17 -14.47
N ASP A 125 6.17 -0.46 -15.63
CA ASP A 125 7.45 -0.88 -16.20
C ASP A 125 8.31 -1.67 -15.20
N PHE A 126 7.67 -2.57 -14.44
CA PHE A 126 8.32 -3.44 -13.45
C PHE A 126 8.68 -4.79 -14.05
N THR A 127 9.87 -5.29 -13.69
CA THR A 127 10.28 -6.63 -14.04
C THR A 127 9.64 -7.64 -13.10
N LEU A 128 8.87 -8.58 -13.68
CA LEU A 128 8.23 -9.63 -12.93
C LEU A 128 9.23 -10.68 -12.44
N SER A 129 9.20 -10.96 -11.16
CA SER A 129 9.86 -12.08 -10.51
C SER A 129 8.86 -12.86 -9.66
N HIS A 130 9.28 -13.96 -9.07
CA HIS A 130 8.42 -14.85 -8.29
C HIS A 130 8.94 -14.98 -6.86
N ALA A 131 8.00 -15.05 -5.92
CA ALA A 131 8.30 -15.40 -4.55
C ALA A 131 8.91 -16.83 -4.46
N LYS A 132 9.73 -17.05 -3.45
CA LYS A 132 10.46 -18.33 -3.26
C LYS A 132 9.66 -19.36 -2.49
N THR A 133 8.81 -18.92 -1.56
CA THR A 133 8.11 -19.81 -0.59
C THR A 133 6.60 -19.79 -0.75
N ILE A 134 6.06 -18.79 -1.44
CA ILE A 134 4.62 -18.61 -1.65
C ILE A 134 4.31 -18.36 -3.13
N ARG A 135 3.03 -18.48 -3.49
CA ARG A 135 2.57 -18.17 -4.85
C ARG A 135 2.19 -16.69 -4.97
N ALA A 136 3.18 -15.81 -5.10
CA ALA A 136 2.94 -14.39 -5.33
C ALA A 136 3.97 -13.80 -6.31
N PRO A 137 3.61 -12.73 -7.06
CA PRO A 137 4.57 -12.01 -7.89
C PRO A 137 5.44 -11.12 -7.01
N VAL A 138 6.66 -10.86 -7.46
CA VAL A 138 7.64 -9.98 -6.82
C VAL A 138 8.15 -8.99 -7.85
N ILE A 139 8.31 -7.72 -7.47
CA ILE A 139 8.97 -6.70 -8.28
C ILE A 139 10.48 -6.91 -8.14
N GLN A 140 11.17 -7.16 -9.25
CA GLN A 140 12.61 -7.47 -9.23
C GLN A 140 13.46 -6.30 -8.77
N GLU A 141 13.04 -5.06 -9.02
CA GLU A 141 13.78 -3.83 -8.69
C GLU A 141 13.75 -3.46 -7.21
N THR A 142 13.15 -4.26 -6.37
CA THR A 142 13.08 -4.01 -4.93
C THR A 142 14.42 -4.22 -4.23
N PHE A 143 14.69 -3.40 -3.23
CA PHE A 143 15.85 -3.62 -2.35
C PHE A 143 15.53 -4.55 -1.16
N ILE A 144 14.24 -4.67 -0.80
CA ILE A 144 13.75 -5.68 0.15
C ILE A 144 12.39 -6.16 -0.37
N ASN A 145 12.19 -7.47 -0.39
CA ASN A 145 10.87 -8.08 -0.50
C ASN A 145 10.63 -9.06 0.65
N MET A 146 9.38 -9.15 1.05
CA MET A 146 8.95 -9.98 2.16
C MET A 146 7.74 -10.80 1.73
N GLU A 147 7.79 -12.10 1.98
CA GLU A 147 6.75 -13.05 1.62
C GLU A 147 5.84 -13.31 2.83
N TYR A 148 4.54 -13.10 2.66
CA TYR A 148 3.56 -13.22 3.75
C TYR A 148 2.45 -14.19 3.42
N THR A 149 2.01 -14.92 4.46
CA THR A 149 0.73 -15.63 4.45
C THR A 149 -0.27 -14.88 5.33
N LEU A 150 -1.54 -14.87 4.91
CA LEU A 150 -2.61 -14.26 5.70
C LEU A 150 -2.79 -15.04 7.00
N LYS A 151 -2.62 -14.37 8.13
CA LYS A 151 -2.81 -14.97 9.46
C LYS A 151 -4.22 -14.75 9.97
N GLU A 152 -4.68 -13.49 9.92
CA GLU A 152 -5.94 -13.09 10.50
C GLU A 152 -6.49 -11.85 9.79
N LYS A 153 -7.80 -11.75 9.72
CA LYS A 153 -8.52 -10.56 9.25
C LYS A 153 -9.04 -9.80 10.47
N ILE A 154 -8.47 -8.64 10.72
CA ILE A 154 -8.91 -7.73 11.77
C ILE A 154 -9.95 -6.79 11.18
N GLY A 155 -11.17 -6.81 11.69
CA GLY A 155 -12.22 -5.85 11.30
C GLY A 155 -12.00 -4.48 11.92
N ARG A 156 -12.65 -3.44 11.38
CA ARG A 156 -12.69 -2.13 12.05
C ARG A 156 -13.44 -2.27 13.36
N ALA A 157 -12.82 -1.85 14.46
CA ALA A 157 -13.54 -1.53 15.67
C ALA A 157 -14.33 -0.23 15.37
N HIS A 158 -15.66 -0.28 15.45
CA HIS A 158 -16.45 0.95 15.51
C HIS A 158 -16.27 1.53 16.91
N VAL A 159 -15.65 2.69 16.98
CA VAL A 159 -15.61 3.52 18.17
C VAL A 159 -16.82 4.43 18.16
#